data_b717f7f6d3eadc23f34768fb93f22c3a
#
_entry.id   b717f7f6d3eadc23f34768fb93f22c3a
#
_cell.length_a   1.000
_cell.length_b   1.000
_cell.length_c   1.000
_cell.angle_alpha   90.00
_cell.angle_beta   90.00
_cell.angle_gamma   90.00
#
_symmetry.space_group_name_H-M   'P 1'
#
loop_
_entity.id
_entity.type
_entity.pdbx_description
1 polymer ?
#
loop_
_entity_poly.entity_id
_entity_poly.type
_entity_poly.pdbx_seq_one_letter_code
_entity_poly.pdbx_strand_id
1 'polypeptide(L)'
;MSVKSEIIESKDGVHKVQTSVDGRGVSWLTIVDLKMHYGLSKIDVGGIGGVYTEREFREKGYSKRTINYALDWMKTHGYSLTALFGIPEYYHRYGFETFMGRHYAKIHLRNLSRIEAPEDYQITLHSDSSYRLEEVVRVYEETNMDRVASRVREPSIWRGFRRGAWGGHSPKVLVAEENGEVVGYALIERWPPPNEFPIAEINALNHNYHVYRSLLKEIYKIMMEDLKTLAVFHVPPDHPVVDVLRAYGCRFESEFPWREDGMARVINLGKLLTSIEAELERRAKGLEGRVCLKLPNEAATLVVNDGSVEVKEGVHTVNVVKLGYGEAAQLILGYRSPYELLSAVETHGNVGIVARLFPKQIPYVWR
;
A
#
# COMPACT_ATOMS: atom_id res chain seq x y z
N MET A 1 -25.86 26.47 -18.53
CA MET A 1 -24.58 25.74 -18.31
C MET A 1 -24.92 24.44 -17.62
N SER A 2 -24.83 23.33 -18.34
CA SER A 2 -25.10 21.98 -17.79
C SER A 2 -23.80 21.36 -17.33
N VAL A 3 -23.74 20.90 -16.08
CA VAL A 3 -22.55 20.23 -15.51
C VAL A 3 -22.94 18.82 -15.07
N LYS A 4 -22.30 17.80 -15.65
CA LYS A 4 -22.58 16.38 -15.38
C LYS A 4 -21.28 15.66 -15.00
N SER A 5 -21.36 14.75 -14.02
CA SER A 5 -20.28 13.80 -13.73
C SER A 5 -20.78 12.38 -13.92
N GLU A 6 -19.97 11.53 -14.53
CA GLU A 6 -20.34 10.15 -14.88
C GLU A 6 -19.12 9.24 -15.06
N ILE A 7 -19.34 7.93 -15.03
CA ILE A 7 -18.38 6.95 -15.54
C ILE A 7 -18.53 6.92 -17.05
N ILE A 8 -17.46 7.23 -17.78
CA ILE A 8 -17.44 7.22 -19.25
C ILE A 8 -16.87 5.93 -19.85
N GLU A 9 -16.13 5.17 -19.05
CA GLU A 9 -15.57 3.89 -19.44
C GLU A 9 -15.37 3.02 -18.20
N SER A 10 -15.73 1.74 -18.30
CA SER A 10 -15.51 0.74 -17.25
C SER A 10 -15.06 -0.55 -17.93
N LYS A 11 -13.78 -0.86 -17.80
CA LYS A 11 -13.18 -2.03 -18.45
C LYS A 11 -12.03 -2.57 -17.62
N ASP A 12 -12.00 -3.90 -17.44
CA ASP A 12 -10.89 -4.63 -16.82
C ASP A 12 -10.45 -4.07 -15.46
N GLY A 13 -11.41 -3.71 -14.59
CA GLY A 13 -11.12 -3.14 -13.26
C GLY A 13 -10.59 -1.70 -13.30
N VAL A 14 -10.78 -0.99 -14.41
CA VAL A 14 -10.41 0.42 -14.57
C VAL A 14 -11.65 1.21 -14.98
N HIS A 15 -11.99 2.23 -14.17
CA HIS A 15 -13.20 3.04 -14.35
C HIS A 15 -12.81 4.50 -14.52
N LYS A 16 -13.13 5.08 -15.67
CA LYS A 16 -12.84 6.49 -15.95
C LYS A 16 -14.02 7.36 -15.56
N VAL A 17 -13.79 8.26 -14.64
CA VAL A 17 -14.74 9.29 -14.20
C VAL A 17 -14.47 10.57 -14.97
N GLN A 18 -15.52 11.19 -15.50
CA GLN A 18 -15.44 12.48 -16.18
C GLN A 18 -16.48 13.46 -15.63
N THR A 19 -16.08 14.71 -15.46
CA THR A 19 -17.01 15.83 -15.34
C THR A 19 -16.99 16.62 -16.63
N SER A 20 -18.18 16.85 -17.21
CA SER A 20 -18.37 17.63 -18.42
C SER A 20 -19.18 18.90 -18.16
N VAL A 21 -18.92 19.92 -18.99
CA VAL A 21 -19.65 21.20 -19.03
C VAL A 21 -20.16 21.40 -20.45
N ASP A 22 -21.48 21.53 -20.60
CA ASP A 22 -22.15 21.65 -21.88
C ASP A 22 -21.68 20.59 -22.91
N GLY A 23 -21.50 19.35 -22.43
CA GLY A 23 -21.08 18.19 -23.24
C GLY A 23 -19.56 18.05 -23.44
N ARG A 24 -18.75 19.05 -23.10
CA ARG A 24 -17.29 18.97 -23.16
C ARG A 24 -16.71 18.44 -21.87
N GLY A 25 -15.89 17.37 -21.92
CA GLY A 25 -15.13 16.87 -20.77
C GLY A 25 -14.11 17.92 -20.30
N VAL A 26 -14.07 18.17 -18.98
CA VAL A 26 -13.20 19.22 -18.39
C VAL A 26 -12.40 18.76 -17.20
N SER A 27 -12.78 17.66 -16.55
CA SER A 27 -12.05 17.08 -15.41
C SER A 27 -12.22 15.56 -15.36
N TRP A 28 -11.15 14.84 -15.06
CA TRP A 28 -11.10 13.38 -15.07
C TRP A 28 -10.34 12.82 -13.89
N LEU A 29 -10.63 11.58 -13.58
CA LEU A 29 -9.80 10.68 -12.79
C LEU A 29 -10.08 9.24 -13.22
N THR A 30 -9.21 8.34 -12.77
CA THR A 30 -9.38 6.90 -12.95
C THR A 30 -9.49 6.24 -11.59
N ILE A 31 -10.46 5.32 -11.43
CA ILE A 31 -10.54 4.38 -10.31
C ILE A 31 -10.00 3.05 -10.84
N VAL A 32 -9.10 2.42 -10.09
CA VAL A 32 -8.52 1.11 -10.40
C VAL A 32 -8.91 0.14 -9.29
N ASP A 33 -9.46 -1.00 -9.67
CA ASP A 33 -9.75 -2.08 -8.72
C ASP A 33 -8.46 -2.64 -8.15
N LEU A 34 -8.34 -2.57 -6.85
CA LEU A 34 -7.20 -3.08 -6.11
C LEU A 34 -7.69 -3.90 -4.91
N LYS A 35 -6.84 -4.82 -4.48
CA LYS A 35 -6.97 -5.45 -3.16
C LYS A 35 -5.69 -5.27 -2.37
N MET A 36 -5.83 -5.12 -1.06
CA MET A 36 -4.72 -5.04 -0.12
C MET A 36 -4.81 -6.18 0.90
N HIS A 37 -3.67 -6.76 1.24
CA HIS A 37 -3.58 -7.72 2.36
C HIS A 37 -3.80 -7.03 3.71
N TYR A 38 -4.41 -7.75 4.62
CA TYR A 38 -4.62 -7.33 6.00
C TYR A 38 -4.57 -8.56 6.93
N GLY A 39 -3.36 -9.07 7.18
CA GLY A 39 -3.18 -10.34 7.89
C GLY A 39 -3.95 -11.47 7.19
N LEU A 40 -4.86 -12.16 7.91
CA LEU A 40 -5.66 -13.24 7.35
C LEU A 40 -6.74 -12.79 6.34
N SER A 41 -6.86 -11.50 6.09
CA SER A 41 -7.95 -10.89 5.32
C SER A 41 -7.44 -10.10 4.12
N LYS A 42 -8.36 -9.73 3.23
CA LYS A 42 -8.10 -8.82 2.10
C LYS A 42 -9.14 -7.70 2.08
N ILE A 43 -8.72 -6.50 1.70
CA ILE A 43 -9.56 -5.30 1.62
C ILE A 43 -9.75 -4.91 0.15
N ASP A 44 -11.02 -4.67 -0.27
CA ASP A 44 -11.33 -4.08 -1.58
C ASP A 44 -11.04 -2.58 -1.56
N VAL A 45 -10.19 -2.13 -2.49
CA VAL A 45 -9.68 -0.76 -2.54
C VAL A 45 -9.90 -0.15 -3.91
N GLY A 46 -10.46 1.06 -3.97
CA GLY A 46 -10.47 1.87 -5.18
C GLY A 46 -9.21 2.74 -5.25
N GLY A 47 -8.27 2.39 -6.10
CA GLY A 47 -7.08 3.20 -6.34
C GLY A 47 -7.41 4.41 -7.22
N ILE A 48 -7.21 5.65 -6.74
CA ILE A 48 -7.42 6.86 -7.56
C ILE A 48 -6.12 7.26 -8.23
N GLY A 49 -6.17 7.45 -9.55
CA GLY A 49 -5.06 7.93 -10.36
C GLY A 49 -5.49 8.89 -11.46
N GLY A 50 -4.50 9.54 -12.11
CA GLY A 50 -4.74 10.37 -13.29
C GLY A 50 -5.68 11.55 -13.08
N VAL A 51 -5.75 12.13 -11.88
CA VAL A 51 -6.61 13.28 -11.57
C VAL A 51 -6.12 14.48 -12.37
N TYR A 52 -6.99 14.96 -13.27
CA TYR A 52 -6.65 16.06 -14.17
C TYR A 52 -7.85 16.99 -14.38
N THR A 53 -7.59 18.26 -14.53
CA THR A 53 -8.56 19.27 -14.95
C THR A 53 -7.93 20.17 -15.98
N GLU A 54 -8.64 20.40 -17.09
CA GLU A 54 -8.24 21.32 -18.16
C GLU A 54 -7.85 22.68 -17.59
N ARG A 55 -6.77 23.27 -18.11
CA ARG A 55 -6.18 24.50 -17.56
C ARG A 55 -7.19 25.64 -17.44
N GLU A 56 -8.01 25.84 -18.45
CA GLU A 56 -9.04 26.90 -18.54
C GLU A 56 -10.23 26.67 -17.59
N PHE A 57 -10.36 25.43 -17.04
CA PHE A 57 -11.43 25.03 -16.12
C PHE A 57 -10.96 24.84 -14.68
N ARG A 58 -9.68 25.13 -14.39
CA ARG A 58 -9.14 25.04 -13.02
C ARG A 58 -9.76 26.13 -12.14
N GLU A 59 -9.68 25.92 -10.83
CA GLU A 59 -10.18 26.81 -9.77
C GLU A 59 -11.70 27.06 -9.80
N LYS A 60 -12.46 26.36 -10.67
CA LYS A 60 -13.91 26.44 -10.82
C LYS A 60 -14.67 25.29 -10.11
N GLY A 61 -13.99 24.47 -9.31
CA GLY A 61 -14.59 23.40 -8.53
C GLY A 61 -14.84 22.07 -9.27
N TYR A 62 -14.47 21.94 -10.54
CA TYR A 62 -14.74 20.73 -11.31
C TYR A 62 -13.98 19.50 -10.82
N SER A 63 -12.71 19.65 -10.41
CA SER A 63 -11.96 18.55 -9.77
C SER A 63 -12.64 18.06 -8.48
N LYS A 64 -13.14 18.99 -7.66
CA LYS A 64 -13.91 18.64 -6.46
C LYS A 64 -15.15 17.82 -6.82
N ARG A 65 -15.88 18.22 -7.85
CA ARG A 65 -17.07 17.50 -8.33
C ARG A 65 -16.71 16.10 -8.83
N THR A 66 -15.63 15.96 -9.61
CA THR A 66 -15.15 14.67 -10.13
C THR A 66 -14.75 13.73 -9.00
N ILE A 67 -13.98 14.23 -8.00
CA ILE A 67 -13.53 13.42 -6.85
C ILE A 67 -14.73 12.98 -6.00
N ASN A 68 -15.64 13.90 -5.67
CA ASN A 68 -16.82 13.54 -4.86
C ASN A 68 -17.70 12.50 -5.57
N TYR A 69 -17.93 12.67 -6.88
CA TYR A 69 -18.66 11.67 -7.66
C TYR A 69 -17.98 10.29 -7.61
N ALA A 70 -16.65 10.25 -7.73
CA ALA A 70 -15.89 9.00 -7.63
C ALA A 70 -16.04 8.35 -6.23
N LEU A 71 -16.00 9.14 -5.15
CA LEU A 71 -16.18 8.65 -3.78
C LEU A 71 -17.59 8.08 -3.56
N ASP A 72 -18.62 8.77 -4.04
CA ASP A 72 -20.01 8.31 -3.96
C ASP A 72 -20.22 7.06 -4.79
N TRP A 73 -19.65 7.02 -6.01
CA TRP A 73 -19.71 5.85 -6.88
C TRP A 73 -19.04 4.63 -6.23
N MET A 74 -17.84 4.78 -5.67
CA MET A 74 -17.16 3.69 -4.96
C MET A 74 -18.00 3.17 -3.78
N LYS A 75 -18.67 4.05 -3.05
CA LYS A 75 -19.54 3.64 -1.93
C LYS A 75 -20.67 2.73 -2.38
N THR A 76 -21.30 3.03 -3.52
CA THR A 76 -22.40 2.22 -4.10
C THR A 76 -21.93 0.96 -4.81
N HIS A 77 -20.63 0.88 -5.19
CA HIS A 77 -20.03 -0.26 -5.89
C HIS A 77 -19.19 -1.17 -4.98
N GLY A 78 -19.32 -1.01 -3.68
CA GLY A 78 -18.84 -1.98 -2.71
C GLY A 78 -17.36 -1.87 -2.36
N TYR A 79 -16.71 -0.75 -2.57
CA TYR A 79 -15.36 -0.53 -2.04
C TYR A 79 -15.39 -0.25 -0.54
N SER A 80 -14.41 -0.80 0.17
CA SER A 80 -14.22 -0.59 1.61
C SER A 80 -13.34 0.62 1.89
N LEU A 81 -12.32 0.79 1.06
CA LEU A 81 -11.27 1.80 1.20
C LEU A 81 -10.97 2.43 -0.17
N THR A 82 -10.44 3.64 -0.18
CA THR A 82 -9.79 4.23 -1.36
C THR A 82 -8.39 4.71 -0.99
N ALA A 83 -7.46 4.60 -1.94
CA ALA A 83 -6.09 5.05 -1.77
C ALA A 83 -5.58 5.76 -3.03
N LEU A 84 -4.60 6.64 -2.85
CA LEU A 84 -3.94 7.38 -3.92
C LEU A 84 -2.52 7.80 -3.51
N PHE A 85 -1.73 8.22 -4.48
CA PHE A 85 -0.50 8.96 -4.23
C PHE A 85 -0.75 10.44 -4.51
N GLY A 86 -0.90 11.21 -3.44
CA GLY A 86 -1.37 12.60 -3.48
C GLY A 86 -0.27 13.63 -3.50
N ILE A 87 -0.58 14.78 -4.11
CA ILE A 87 0.23 16.00 -3.97
C ILE A 87 -0.03 16.65 -2.60
N PRO A 88 0.94 17.42 -2.07
CA PRO A 88 0.82 18.05 -0.76
C PRO A 88 -0.47 18.84 -0.58
N GLU A 89 -1.08 18.69 0.58
CA GLU A 89 -2.23 19.47 1.08
C GLU A 89 -3.44 19.58 0.13
N TYR A 90 -3.62 18.65 -0.80
CA TYR A 90 -4.74 18.69 -1.72
C TYR A 90 -5.87 17.71 -1.33
N TYR A 91 -5.54 16.45 -1.10
CA TYR A 91 -6.55 15.39 -0.93
C TYR A 91 -7.12 15.29 0.50
N HIS A 92 -6.47 15.87 1.51
CA HIS A 92 -7.01 15.94 2.88
C HIS A 92 -8.39 16.62 2.94
N ARG A 93 -8.69 17.57 2.04
CA ARG A 93 -10.00 18.24 1.90
C ARG A 93 -11.15 17.27 1.58
N TYR A 94 -10.81 16.11 1.07
CA TYR A 94 -11.74 15.02 0.74
C TYR A 94 -11.69 13.90 1.78
N GLY A 95 -11.08 14.14 2.94
CA GLY A 95 -10.95 13.20 4.03
C GLY A 95 -9.90 12.12 3.85
N PHE A 96 -8.92 12.32 2.96
CA PHE A 96 -7.74 11.46 2.87
C PHE A 96 -6.68 11.90 3.88
N GLU A 97 -5.98 10.94 4.47
CA GLU A 97 -4.79 11.16 5.28
C GLU A 97 -3.66 10.22 4.87
N THR A 98 -2.41 10.64 5.09
CA THR A 98 -1.23 9.80 4.83
C THR A 98 -1.30 8.54 5.67
N PHE A 99 -1.11 7.36 5.03
CA PHE A 99 -1.20 6.06 5.72
C PHE A 99 0.07 5.21 5.60
N MET A 100 1.10 5.70 4.96
CA MET A 100 2.38 5.00 4.82
C MET A 100 3.56 5.96 4.79
N GLY A 101 4.72 5.48 5.23
CA GLY A 101 6.00 6.18 5.09
C GLY A 101 6.73 5.76 3.82
N ARG A 102 7.82 6.46 3.53
CA ARG A 102 8.85 6.05 2.58
C ARG A 102 10.05 5.51 3.35
N HIS A 103 10.57 4.38 2.95
CA HIS A 103 11.64 3.70 3.66
C HIS A 103 12.75 3.28 2.69
N TYR A 104 13.99 3.52 3.07
CA TYR A 104 15.15 3.26 2.24
C TYR A 104 16.27 2.63 3.07
N ALA A 105 16.72 1.43 2.68
CA ALA A 105 17.97 0.88 3.18
C ALA A 105 19.07 1.17 2.16
N LYS A 106 20.10 1.91 2.56
CA LYS A 106 21.20 2.35 1.69
C LYS A 106 22.52 1.67 2.11
N ILE A 107 23.18 1.04 1.16
CA ILE A 107 24.45 0.37 1.39
C ILE A 107 25.47 0.71 0.29
N HIS A 108 26.69 1.05 0.70
CA HIS A 108 27.78 1.33 -0.24
C HIS A 108 28.30 0.05 -0.90
N LEU A 109 28.72 0.15 -2.15
CA LEU A 109 29.32 -0.91 -2.94
C LEU A 109 30.44 -1.66 -2.19
N ARG A 110 31.34 -0.93 -1.49
CA ARG A 110 32.41 -1.50 -0.67
C ARG A 110 31.91 -2.42 0.47
N ASN A 111 30.68 -2.22 0.93
CA ASN A 111 30.08 -3.05 1.98
C ASN A 111 29.38 -4.27 1.36
N LEU A 112 28.72 -4.08 0.22
CA LEU A 112 28.16 -5.18 -0.57
C LEU A 112 29.23 -6.19 -1.01
N SER A 113 30.45 -5.73 -1.33
CA SER A 113 31.56 -6.62 -1.73
C SER A 113 31.94 -7.65 -0.65
N ARG A 114 31.60 -7.40 0.61
CA ARG A 114 31.92 -8.27 1.76
C ARG A 114 30.86 -9.35 2.00
N ILE A 115 29.72 -9.27 1.31
CA ILE A 115 28.64 -10.24 1.48
C ILE A 115 29.09 -11.57 0.87
N GLU A 116 29.14 -12.59 1.74
CA GLU A 116 29.35 -13.98 1.33
C GLU A 116 28.01 -14.60 0.99
N ALA A 117 27.93 -15.27 -0.13
CA ALA A 117 26.73 -15.94 -0.62
C ALA A 117 27.07 -17.39 -1.01
N PRO A 118 26.17 -18.35 -0.78
CA PRO A 118 26.33 -19.70 -1.30
C PRO A 118 26.24 -19.71 -2.82
N GLU A 119 26.81 -20.73 -3.46
CA GLU A 119 26.80 -20.92 -4.92
C GLU A 119 25.61 -21.77 -5.41
N ASP A 120 24.66 -22.07 -4.52
CA ASP A 120 23.56 -23.01 -4.75
C ASP A 120 22.45 -22.46 -5.64
N TYR A 121 22.45 -21.15 -5.91
CA TYR A 121 21.38 -20.47 -6.65
C TYR A 121 21.88 -19.97 -8.01
N GLN A 122 21.12 -20.28 -9.06
CA GLN A 122 21.31 -19.65 -10.36
C GLN A 122 20.65 -18.28 -10.37
N ILE A 123 21.46 -17.22 -10.56
CA ILE A 123 20.95 -15.85 -10.60
C ILE A 123 21.03 -15.30 -12.01
N THR A 124 19.89 -14.82 -12.54
CA THR A 124 19.82 -14.27 -13.91
C THR A 124 19.11 -12.94 -13.94
N LEU A 125 19.65 -12.00 -14.74
CA LEU A 125 19.07 -10.66 -14.95
C LEU A 125 18.33 -10.60 -16.27
N HIS A 126 17.07 -10.17 -16.23
CA HIS A 126 16.21 -10.03 -17.40
C HIS A 126 15.77 -8.58 -17.59
N SER A 127 15.83 -8.09 -18.83
CA SER A 127 15.33 -6.77 -19.21
C SER A 127 13.80 -6.71 -19.28
N ASP A 128 13.16 -7.87 -19.45
CA ASP A 128 11.72 -8.03 -19.45
C ASP A 128 11.23 -8.45 -18.04
N SER A 129 10.51 -7.57 -17.38
CA SER A 129 9.94 -7.86 -16.06
C SER A 129 8.77 -8.84 -16.07
N SER A 130 8.36 -9.32 -17.25
CA SER A 130 7.40 -10.42 -17.38
C SER A 130 8.05 -11.81 -17.34
N TYR A 131 9.37 -11.88 -17.30
CA TYR A 131 10.09 -13.16 -17.20
C TYR A 131 9.67 -13.94 -15.95
N ARG A 132 9.16 -15.16 -16.14
CA ARG A 132 8.62 -16.04 -15.09
C ARG A 132 7.67 -15.31 -14.11
N LEU A 133 6.83 -14.44 -14.65
CA LEU A 133 6.01 -13.49 -13.88
C LEU A 133 5.13 -14.18 -12.84
N GLU A 134 4.52 -15.32 -13.18
CA GLU A 134 3.64 -16.06 -12.27
C GLU A 134 4.39 -16.57 -11.04
N GLU A 135 5.62 -17.04 -11.21
CA GLU A 135 6.45 -17.51 -10.10
C GLU A 135 7.01 -16.36 -9.26
N VAL A 136 7.40 -15.26 -9.92
CA VAL A 136 7.78 -14.01 -9.22
C VAL A 136 6.62 -13.50 -8.38
N VAL A 137 5.40 -13.55 -8.91
CA VAL A 137 4.17 -13.19 -8.15
C VAL A 137 3.96 -14.15 -6.99
N ARG A 138 4.14 -15.46 -7.17
CA ARG A 138 4.05 -16.44 -6.08
C ARG A 138 5.01 -16.08 -4.94
N VAL A 139 6.28 -15.81 -5.26
CA VAL A 139 7.27 -15.37 -4.26
C VAL A 139 6.80 -14.11 -3.53
N TYR A 140 6.27 -13.13 -4.25
CA TYR A 140 5.73 -11.90 -3.65
C TYR A 140 4.55 -12.19 -2.71
N GLU A 141 3.56 -12.92 -3.17
CA GLU A 141 2.35 -13.22 -2.39
C GLU A 141 2.70 -13.96 -1.09
N GLU A 142 3.52 -15.02 -1.17
CA GLU A 142 3.93 -15.81 -0.01
C GLU A 142 4.75 -14.99 1.02
N THR A 143 5.50 -13.99 0.57
CA THR A 143 6.36 -13.17 1.45
C THR A 143 5.66 -11.92 2.00
N ASN A 144 4.56 -11.48 1.40
CA ASN A 144 3.89 -10.23 1.76
C ASN A 144 2.43 -10.40 2.21
N MET A 145 1.88 -11.61 2.23
CA MET A 145 0.48 -11.86 2.62
C MET A 145 0.15 -11.37 4.04
N ASP A 146 1.09 -11.43 4.96
CA ASP A 146 0.91 -10.97 6.35
C ASP A 146 1.12 -9.45 6.52
N ARG A 147 1.61 -8.77 5.47
CA ARG A 147 1.93 -7.34 5.54
C ARG A 147 0.72 -6.49 5.23
N VAL A 148 0.33 -5.66 6.19
CA VAL A 148 -0.79 -4.72 6.00
C VAL A 148 -0.52 -3.74 4.86
N ALA A 149 -1.55 -3.56 4.04
CA ALA A 149 -1.59 -2.71 2.87
C ALA A 149 -0.70 -3.18 1.69
N SER A 150 0.00 -4.32 1.78
CA SER A 150 0.65 -4.87 0.59
C SER A 150 -0.39 -5.19 -0.49
N ARG A 151 -0.06 -4.89 -1.75
CA ARG A 151 -0.99 -5.08 -2.86
C ARG A 151 -1.14 -6.57 -3.18
N VAL A 152 -2.37 -7.05 -3.29
CA VAL A 152 -2.65 -8.39 -3.83
C VAL A 152 -2.39 -8.40 -5.34
N ARG A 153 -1.59 -9.34 -5.82
CA ARG A 153 -1.19 -9.47 -7.24
C ARG A 153 -1.90 -10.64 -7.92
N GLU A 154 -3.23 -10.63 -7.87
CA GLU A 154 -4.02 -11.62 -8.62
C GLU A 154 -3.98 -11.29 -10.13
N PRO A 155 -3.82 -12.28 -11.03
CA PRO A 155 -3.76 -12.05 -12.49
C PRO A 155 -4.97 -11.32 -13.05
N SER A 156 -6.13 -11.43 -12.40
CA SER A 156 -7.38 -10.75 -12.78
C SER A 156 -7.34 -9.23 -12.61
N ILE A 157 -6.54 -8.73 -11.66
CA ILE A 157 -6.48 -7.31 -11.27
C ILE A 157 -5.08 -6.71 -11.34
N TRP A 158 -4.04 -7.52 -11.58
CA TRP A 158 -2.65 -7.06 -11.66
C TRP A 158 -2.00 -7.48 -12.99
N ARG A 159 -1.44 -6.51 -13.72
CA ARG A 159 -0.95 -6.69 -15.10
C ARG A 159 0.56 -6.59 -15.23
N GLY A 160 1.30 -6.92 -14.19
CA GLY A 160 2.75 -6.90 -14.20
C GLY A 160 3.36 -5.60 -13.67
N PHE A 161 4.66 -5.59 -13.62
CA PHE A 161 5.47 -4.49 -13.11
C PHE A 161 5.49 -3.34 -14.12
N ARG A 162 4.68 -2.32 -13.86
CA ARG A 162 4.70 -1.08 -14.62
C ARG A 162 4.94 0.07 -13.66
N ARG A 163 5.84 0.96 -14.02
CA ARG A 163 5.95 2.23 -13.31
C ARG A 163 4.67 3.02 -13.54
N GLY A 164 3.91 3.29 -12.47
CA GLY A 164 2.71 4.10 -12.32
C GLY A 164 2.02 4.68 -13.54
N ALA A 165 0.96 5.47 -13.37
CA ALA A 165 0.15 6.09 -14.40
C ALA A 165 0.92 7.00 -15.39
N TRP A 166 2.16 7.34 -15.12
CA TRP A 166 3.00 8.28 -15.88
C TRP A 166 3.92 7.61 -16.91
N GLY A 167 3.67 6.34 -17.28
CA GLY A 167 4.30 5.71 -18.45
C GLY A 167 5.79 5.46 -18.35
N GLY A 168 6.30 5.11 -17.17
CA GLY A 168 7.70 4.71 -16.99
C GLY A 168 8.00 3.34 -17.63
N HIS A 169 9.29 3.08 -17.89
CA HIS A 169 9.75 1.78 -18.35
C HIS A 169 9.58 0.72 -17.26
N SER A 170 9.24 -0.50 -17.67
CA SER A 170 9.23 -1.66 -16.76
C SER A 170 10.62 -1.85 -16.15
N PRO A 171 10.73 -2.19 -14.85
CA PRO A 171 12.02 -2.47 -14.22
C PRO A 171 12.68 -3.69 -14.86
N LYS A 172 14.00 -3.85 -14.66
CA LYS A 172 14.67 -5.14 -14.89
C LYS A 172 14.33 -6.06 -13.71
N VAL A 173 14.21 -7.36 -13.97
CA VAL A 173 14.03 -8.38 -12.92
C VAL A 173 15.28 -9.23 -12.80
N LEU A 174 15.80 -9.35 -11.57
CA LEU A 174 16.82 -10.31 -11.17
C LEU A 174 16.11 -11.49 -10.53
N VAL A 175 16.31 -12.69 -11.02
CA VAL A 175 15.63 -13.90 -10.56
C VAL A 175 16.63 -14.86 -9.95
N ALA A 176 16.34 -15.41 -8.79
CA ALA A 176 17.08 -16.48 -8.13
C ALA A 176 16.32 -17.79 -8.29
N GLU A 177 16.98 -18.79 -8.86
CA GLU A 177 16.44 -20.12 -9.10
C GLU A 177 17.22 -21.19 -8.32
N GLU A 178 16.49 -22.15 -7.75
CA GLU A 178 17.01 -23.36 -7.14
C GLU A 178 16.30 -24.55 -7.78
N ASN A 179 17.06 -25.49 -8.37
CA ASN A 179 16.54 -26.67 -9.08
C ASN A 179 15.49 -26.33 -10.17
N GLY A 180 15.60 -25.16 -10.81
CA GLY A 180 14.70 -24.68 -11.86
C GLY A 180 13.44 -23.98 -11.36
N GLU A 181 13.23 -23.84 -10.06
CA GLU A 181 12.14 -23.08 -9.46
C GLU A 181 12.59 -21.69 -9.01
N VAL A 182 11.75 -20.66 -9.18
CA VAL A 182 12.02 -19.33 -8.69
C VAL A 182 11.81 -19.30 -7.16
N VAL A 183 12.90 -19.00 -6.44
CA VAL A 183 12.92 -18.91 -4.97
C VAL A 183 13.13 -17.48 -4.46
N GLY A 184 13.46 -16.54 -5.34
CA GLY A 184 13.62 -15.14 -5.00
C GLY A 184 13.76 -14.24 -6.21
N TYR A 185 13.60 -12.93 -6.00
CA TYR A 185 13.79 -11.94 -7.05
C TYR A 185 14.13 -10.57 -6.50
N ALA A 186 14.64 -9.69 -7.38
CA ALA A 186 14.76 -8.26 -7.13
C ALA A 186 14.35 -7.46 -8.38
N LEU A 187 13.69 -6.32 -8.17
CA LEU A 187 13.33 -5.38 -9.23
C LEU A 187 14.29 -4.19 -9.22
N ILE A 188 14.95 -3.95 -10.35
CA ILE A 188 15.93 -2.88 -10.51
C ILE A 188 15.33 -1.79 -11.40
N GLU A 189 15.30 -0.56 -10.91
CA GLU A 189 14.83 0.60 -11.66
C GLU A 189 15.74 0.93 -12.84
N ARG A 190 15.16 1.30 -14.00
CA ARG A 190 15.95 1.55 -15.23
C ARG A 190 16.63 2.91 -15.29
N TRP A 191 16.11 3.90 -14.61
CA TRP A 191 16.59 5.29 -14.69
C TRP A 191 16.98 5.81 -13.31
N PRO A 192 18.07 5.30 -12.74
CA PRO A 192 18.52 5.74 -11.42
C PRO A 192 19.19 7.12 -11.47
N PRO A 193 19.23 7.83 -10.33
CA PRO A 193 20.14 8.94 -10.14
C PRO A 193 21.60 8.55 -10.42
N PRO A 194 22.49 9.48 -10.79
CA PRO A 194 23.82 9.17 -11.33
C PRO A 194 24.66 8.17 -10.52
N ASN A 195 24.65 8.26 -9.18
CA ASN A 195 25.46 7.41 -8.30
C ASN A 195 24.69 6.31 -7.57
N GLU A 196 23.37 6.27 -7.73
CA GLU A 196 22.49 5.36 -7.02
C GLU A 196 22.12 4.16 -7.90
N PHE A 197 21.84 3.03 -7.24
CA PHE A 197 21.31 1.82 -7.84
C PHE A 197 20.05 1.42 -7.07
N PRO A 198 18.86 1.89 -7.51
CA PRO A 198 17.63 1.66 -6.78
C PRO A 198 17.07 0.27 -7.07
N ILE A 199 16.85 -0.45 -5.99
CA ILE A 199 16.14 -1.72 -5.94
C ILE A 199 14.73 -1.43 -5.43
N ALA A 200 13.76 -1.50 -6.33
CA ALA A 200 12.39 -1.17 -6.07
C ALA A 200 11.70 -2.19 -5.17
N GLU A 201 12.09 -3.47 -5.31
CA GLU A 201 11.53 -4.59 -4.56
C GLU A 201 12.53 -5.73 -4.51
N ILE A 202 12.57 -6.48 -3.41
CA ILE A 202 13.37 -7.70 -3.27
C ILE A 202 12.64 -8.66 -2.33
N ASN A 203 12.46 -9.92 -2.76
CA ASN A 203 11.79 -10.94 -1.96
C ASN A 203 12.46 -12.31 -2.14
N ALA A 204 12.33 -13.14 -1.12
CA ALA A 204 12.79 -14.53 -1.13
C ALA A 204 11.80 -15.42 -0.39
N LEU A 205 11.47 -16.59 -0.95
CA LEU A 205 10.58 -17.57 -0.35
C LEU A 205 11.04 -17.91 1.08
N ASN A 206 10.07 -18.02 1.99
CA ASN A 206 10.29 -18.32 3.40
C ASN A 206 11.30 -17.36 4.06
N HIS A 207 11.46 -16.15 3.52
CA HIS A 207 12.46 -15.18 3.97
C HIS A 207 13.88 -15.73 4.00
N ASN A 208 14.23 -16.63 3.07
CA ASN A 208 15.52 -17.32 3.04
C ASN A 208 16.69 -16.34 2.88
N TYR A 209 17.49 -16.19 3.94
CA TYR A 209 18.64 -15.28 3.98
C TYR A 209 19.77 -15.66 3.00
N HIS A 210 19.89 -16.92 2.62
CA HIS A 210 20.87 -17.35 1.59
C HIS A 210 20.48 -16.81 0.22
N VAL A 211 19.20 -16.86 -0.14
CA VAL A 211 18.67 -16.27 -1.37
C VAL A 211 18.90 -14.76 -1.40
N TYR A 212 18.61 -14.05 -0.30
CA TYR A 212 18.90 -12.61 -0.21
C TYR A 212 20.39 -12.32 -0.44
N ARG A 213 21.31 -13.07 0.19
CA ARG A 213 22.75 -12.88 0.01
C ARG A 213 23.18 -13.13 -1.44
N SER A 214 22.65 -14.15 -2.11
CA SER A 214 22.96 -14.45 -3.51
C SER A 214 22.45 -13.35 -4.45
N LEU A 215 21.23 -12.84 -4.24
CA LEU A 215 20.72 -11.67 -4.95
C LEU A 215 21.59 -10.43 -4.73
N LEU A 216 21.99 -10.15 -3.49
CA LEU A 216 22.84 -9.01 -3.14
C LEU A 216 24.24 -9.12 -3.76
N LYS A 217 24.79 -10.34 -3.87
CA LYS A 217 26.07 -10.60 -4.52
C LYS A 217 26.00 -10.30 -6.01
N GLU A 218 24.89 -10.65 -6.67
CA GLU A 218 24.70 -10.34 -8.09
C GLU A 218 24.44 -8.85 -8.31
N ILE A 219 23.65 -8.20 -7.43
CA ILE A 219 23.48 -6.73 -7.43
C ILE A 219 24.83 -6.03 -7.32
N TYR A 220 25.75 -6.52 -6.49
CA TYR A 220 27.12 -5.99 -6.40
C TYR A 220 27.84 -6.05 -7.74
N LYS A 221 27.79 -7.18 -8.48
CA LYS A 221 28.44 -7.33 -9.80
C LYS A 221 27.86 -6.35 -10.82
N ILE A 222 26.53 -6.26 -10.90
CA ILE A 222 25.84 -5.34 -11.81
C ILE A 222 26.23 -3.87 -11.48
N MET A 223 26.29 -3.53 -10.21
CA MET A 223 26.70 -2.17 -9.78
C MET A 223 28.14 -1.84 -10.18
N MET A 224 29.05 -2.83 -10.13
CA MET A 224 30.44 -2.67 -10.60
C MET A 224 30.48 -2.39 -12.11
N GLU A 225 29.70 -3.13 -12.91
CA GLU A 225 29.61 -2.91 -14.36
C GLU A 225 28.99 -1.56 -14.71
N ASP A 226 27.91 -1.17 -14.00
CA ASP A 226 27.20 0.09 -14.20
C ASP A 226 27.88 1.31 -13.51
N LEU A 227 29.06 1.12 -12.89
CA LEU A 227 29.83 2.13 -12.15
C LEU A 227 29.00 2.85 -11.06
N LYS A 228 28.16 2.10 -10.34
CA LYS A 228 27.33 2.58 -9.25
C LYS A 228 28.00 2.36 -7.89
N THR A 229 27.81 3.30 -6.96
CA THR A 229 28.50 3.27 -5.66
C THR A 229 27.56 3.07 -4.47
N LEU A 230 26.25 3.31 -4.63
CA LEU A 230 25.27 3.27 -3.57
C LEU A 230 24.03 2.47 -4.01
N ALA A 231 23.76 1.32 -3.39
CA ALA A 231 22.51 0.62 -3.55
C ALA A 231 21.45 1.22 -2.63
N VAL A 232 20.24 1.41 -3.16
CA VAL A 232 19.09 1.99 -2.45
C VAL A 232 17.91 1.02 -2.55
N PHE A 233 17.60 0.34 -1.46
CA PHE A 233 16.49 -0.60 -1.36
C PHE A 233 15.26 0.10 -0.85
N HIS A 234 14.19 0.08 -1.62
CA HIS A 234 12.88 0.59 -1.23
C HIS A 234 12.15 -0.50 -0.42
N VAL A 235 12.46 -0.61 0.84
CA VAL A 235 11.92 -1.64 1.74
C VAL A 235 11.60 -1.06 3.12
N PRO A 236 10.56 -1.56 3.79
CA PRO A 236 10.24 -1.13 5.15
C PRO A 236 11.30 -1.65 6.16
N PRO A 237 11.37 -1.04 7.37
CA PRO A 237 12.41 -1.35 8.36
C PRO A 237 12.39 -2.78 8.89
N ASP A 238 11.26 -3.46 8.80
CA ASP A 238 11.04 -4.85 9.22
C ASP A 238 11.21 -5.87 8.07
N HIS A 239 11.68 -5.43 6.91
CA HIS A 239 11.92 -6.33 5.78
C HIS A 239 13.17 -7.21 6.03
N PRO A 240 13.13 -8.54 5.80
CA PRO A 240 14.25 -9.45 6.12
C PRO A 240 15.58 -9.08 5.47
N VAL A 241 15.59 -8.51 4.26
CA VAL A 241 16.84 -8.06 3.64
C VAL A 241 17.58 -7.01 4.47
N VAL A 242 16.85 -6.21 5.28
CA VAL A 242 17.44 -5.17 6.15
C VAL A 242 18.36 -5.79 7.19
N ASP A 243 18.05 -6.99 7.70
CA ASP A 243 18.91 -7.69 8.64
C ASP A 243 20.23 -8.09 8.00
N VAL A 244 20.19 -8.57 6.75
CA VAL A 244 21.41 -8.87 5.99
C VAL A 244 22.22 -7.59 5.80
N LEU A 245 21.59 -6.52 5.29
CA LEU A 245 22.28 -5.25 5.03
C LEU A 245 22.88 -4.63 6.29
N ARG A 246 22.18 -4.75 7.43
CA ARG A 246 22.63 -4.25 8.74
C ARG A 246 23.90 -4.95 9.19
N ALA A 247 24.02 -6.25 8.97
CA ALA A 247 25.22 -7.02 9.34
C ALA A 247 26.49 -6.54 8.60
N TYR A 248 26.34 -5.92 7.45
CA TYR A 248 27.45 -5.38 6.64
C TYR A 248 27.57 -3.85 6.67
N GLY A 249 26.73 -3.18 7.47
CA GLY A 249 26.75 -1.72 7.66
C GLY A 249 25.96 -1.00 6.58
N CYS A 250 24.67 -0.80 6.81
CA CYS A 250 23.79 0.01 6.00
C CYS A 250 23.31 1.26 6.77
N ARG A 251 22.86 2.27 6.03
CA ARG A 251 22.10 3.41 6.55
C ARG A 251 20.63 3.18 6.24
N PHE A 252 19.79 3.31 7.26
CA PHE A 252 18.34 3.22 7.08
C PHE A 252 17.72 4.61 7.25
N GLU A 253 16.86 5.00 6.30
CA GLU A 253 16.15 6.28 6.30
C GLU A 253 14.65 6.02 6.23
N SER A 254 13.86 6.74 7.04
CA SER A 254 12.40 6.76 6.98
C SER A 254 11.90 8.19 6.89
N GLU A 255 11.05 8.44 5.91
CA GLU A 255 10.35 9.70 5.73
C GLU A 255 8.87 9.49 6.03
N PHE A 256 8.28 10.42 6.76
CA PHE A 256 6.85 10.39 7.09
C PHE A 256 6.18 11.64 6.51
N PRO A 257 5.73 11.57 5.24
CA PRO A 257 5.10 12.71 4.58
C PRO A 257 3.84 13.17 5.36
N TRP A 258 3.56 14.46 5.33
CA TRP A 258 2.37 15.02 5.95
C TRP A 258 1.39 15.47 4.87
N ARG A 259 0.19 14.83 4.85
CA ARG A 259 -0.89 15.11 3.90
C ARG A 259 -0.48 15.06 2.43
N GLU A 260 0.38 14.12 2.13
CA GLU A 260 0.86 13.84 0.76
C GLU A 260 1.26 12.37 0.62
N ASP A 261 1.74 11.99 -0.56
CA ASP A 261 2.21 10.67 -0.94
C ASP A 261 1.14 9.58 -0.83
N GLY A 262 1.40 8.46 -0.18
CA GLY A 262 0.43 7.39 0.02
C GLY A 262 -0.66 7.80 1.01
N MET A 263 -1.84 8.14 0.50
CA MET A 263 -2.98 8.60 1.28
C MET A 263 -4.15 7.62 1.13
N ALA A 264 -4.91 7.43 2.22
CA ALA A 264 -6.09 6.57 2.22
C ALA A 264 -7.28 7.24 2.91
N ARG A 265 -8.46 6.73 2.59
CA ARG A 265 -9.74 7.13 3.14
C ARG A 265 -10.69 5.94 3.21
N VAL A 266 -11.42 5.78 4.33
CA VAL A 266 -12.52 4.81 4.43
C VAL A 266 -13.67 5.25 3.53
N ILE A 267 -14.21 4.32 2.75
CA ILE A 267 -15.39 4.48 1.89
C ILE A 267 -16.64 3.94 2.57
N ASN A 268 -16.53 2.74 3.16
CA ASN A 268 -17.62 2.09 3.89
C ASN A 268 -17.02 1.40 5.12
N LEU A 269 -17.31 1.95 6.30
CA LEU A 269 -16.73 1.46 7.55
C LEU A 269 -17.23 0.06 7.92
N GLY A 270 -18.54 -0.18 7.82
CA GLY A 270 -19.14 -1.48 8.14
C GLY A 270 -18.53 -2.57 7.26
N LYS A 271 -18.51 -2.35 5.95
CA LYS A 271 -17.91 -3.29 4.99
C LYS A 271 -16.42 -3.50 5.23
N LEU A 272 -15.66 -2.43 5.53
CA LEU A 272 -14.23 -2.53 5.84
C LEU A 272 -14.01 -3.43 7.06
N LEU A 273 -14.71 -3.20 8.15
CA LEU A 273 -14.57 -3.97 9.38
C LEU A 273 -14.97 -5.43 9.18
N THR A 274 -16.08 -5.70 8.45
CA THR A 274 -16.50 -7.06 8.10
C THR A 274 -15.45 -7.75 7.20
N SER A 275 -14.86 -7.04 6.24
CA SER A 275 -13.83 -7.65 5.36
C SER A 275 -12.55 -8.07 6.09
N ILE A 276 -12.29 -7.50 7.26
CA ILE A 276 -11.11 -7.81 8.09
C ILE A 276 -11.45 -8.62 9.35
N GLU A 277 -12.67 -9.14 9.46
CA GLU A 277 -13.19 -9.83 10.65
C GLU A 277 -12.29 -10.99 11.08
N ALA A 278 -11.83 -11.84 10.15
CA ALA A 278 -10.95 -12.97 10.46
C ALA A 278 -9.63 -12.52 11.14
N GLU A 279 -9.06 -11.40 10.72
CA GLU A 279 -7.88 -10.84 11.38
C GLU A 279 -8.21 -10.20 12.73
N LEU A 280 -9.37 -9.54 12.84
CA LEU A 280 -9.83 -9.00 14.13
C LEU A 280 -10.08 -10.12 15.14
N GLU A 281 -10.68 -11.24 14.75
CA GLU A 281 -10.89 -12.41 15.60
C GLU A 281 -9.55 -12.98 16.09
N ARG A 282 -8.56 -13.11 15.18
CA ARG A 282 -7.21 -13.54 15.58
C ARG A 282 -6.61 -12.66 16.67
N ARG A 283 -6.85 -11.32 16.59
CA ARG A 283 -6.35 -10.34 17.56
C ARG A 283 -7.20 -10.26 18.83
N ALA A 284 -8.45 -10.69 18.75
CA ALA A 284 -9.44 -10.60 19.82
C ALA A 284 -9.36 -11.73 20.87
N LYS A 285 -8.46 -12.70 20.69
CA LYS A 285 -8.28 -13.81 21.64
C LYS A 285 -8.00 -13.28 23.04
N GLY A 286 -8.80 -13.71 24.02
CA GLY A 286 -8.73 -13.26 25.41
C GLY A 286 -9.22 -11.84 25.64
N LEU A 287 -9.99 -11.27 24.71
CA LEU A 287 -10.59 -9.94 24.83
C LEU A 287 -12.11 -10.05 24.92
N GLU A 288 -12.70 -9.20 25.75
CA GLU A 288 -14.14 -8.98 25.84
C GLU A 288 -14.46 -7.49 25.87
N GLY A 289 -15.53 -7.08 25.21
CA GLY A 289 -15.98 -5.71 25.25
C GLY A 289 -16.66 -5.24 23.96
N ARG A 290 -17.01 -3.96 23.98
CA ARG A 290 -17.63 -3.29 22.83
C ARG A 290 -16.98 -1.95 22.60
N VAL A 291 -16.74 -1.62 21.34
CA VAL A 291 -16.26 -0.29 20.94
C VAL A 291 -16.90 0.11 19.61
N CYS A 292 -17.33 1.36 19.54
CA CYS A 292 -17.87 1.96 18.32
C CYS A 292 -16.83 2.89 17.68
N LEU A 293 -16.55 2.68 16.40
CA LEU A 293 -15.89 3.67 15.56
C LEU A 293 -16.96 4.51 14.88
N LYS A 294 -16.92 5.83 15.09
CA LYS A 294 -17.90 6.76 14.54
C LYS A 294 -17.22 7.76 13.60
N LEU A 295 -17.58 7.70 12.33
CA LEU A 295 -17.20 8.65 11.29
C LEU A 295 -18.27 9.73 11.10
N PRO A 296 -18.04 10.79 10.30
CA PRO A 296 -19.01 11.89 10.15
C PRO A 296 -20.42 11.44 9.75
N ASN A 297 -20.56 10.43 8.88
CA ASN A 297 -21.87 10.01 8.34
C ASN A 297 -22.15 8.50 8.53
N GLU A 298 -21.32 7.79 9.26
CA GLU A 298 -21.49 6.34 9.51
C GLU A 298 -20.86 5.97 10.85
N ALA A 299 -21.31 4.85 11.41
CA ALA A 299 -20.73 4.27 12.61
C ALA A 299 -20.85 2.75 12.56
N ALA A 300 -19.89 2.06 13.17
CA ALA A 300 -19.95 0.62 13.36
C ALA A 300 -19.42 0.25 14.73
N THR A 301 -20.12 -0.67 15.40
CA THR A 301 -19.76 -1.19 16.72
C THR A 301 -19.16 -2.59 16.56
N LEU A 302 -17.97 -2.77 17.10
CA LEU A 302 -17.34 -4.08 17.27
C LEU A 302 -17.78 -4.66 18.61
N VAL A 303 -18.39 -5.84 18.57
CA VAL A 303 -18.73 -6.64 19.77
C VAL A 303 -17.76 -7.80 19.83
N VAL A 304 -16.96 -7.85 20.88
CA VAL A 304 -15.86 -8.82 21.04
C VAL A 304 -16.16 -9.73 22.22
N ASN A 305 -16.13 -11.04 21.99
CA ASN A 305 -16.35 -12.09 22.98
C ASN A 305 -15.31 -13.20 22.79
N ASP A 306 -14.19 -13.13 23.51
CA ASP A 306 -13.12 -14.14 23.57
C ASP A 306 -12.74 -14.76 22.19
N GLY A 307 -12.30 -13.92 21.29
CA GLY A 307 -11.87 -14.32 19.94
C GLY A 307 -12.96 -14.29 18.88
N SER A 308 -14.20 -14.05 19.23
CA SER A 308 -15.27 -13.77 18.26
C SER A 308 -15.46 -12.25 18.12
N VAL A 309 -15.65 -11.79 16.89
CA VAL A 309 -15.89 -10.36 16.59
C VAL A 309 -17.13 -10.25 15.71
N GLU A 310 -18.11 -9.52 16.18
CA GLU A 310 -19.33 -9.19 15.43
C GLU A 310 -19.32 -7.70 15.08
N VAL A 311 -19.55 -7.36 13.82
CA VAL A 311 -19.66 -5.99 13.33
C VAL A 311 -21.14 -5.58 13.25
N LYS A 312 -21.55 -4.59 14.04
CA LYS A 312 -22.90 -4.03 14.01
C LYS A 312 -22.90 -2.62 13.46
N GLU A 313 -23.72 -2.34 12.47
CA GLU A 313 -23.91 -0.96 11.99
C GLU A 313 -24.51 -0.08 13.08
N GLY A 314 -24.03 1.16 13.18
CA GLY A 314 -24.51 2.12 14.15
C GLY A 314 -23.78 2.10 15.50
N VAL A 315 -24.32 2.88 16.46
CA VAL A 315 -23.76 3.07 17.80
C VAL A 315 -24.54 2.17 18.77
N HIS A 316 -23.90 1.12 19.27
CA HIS A 316 -24.49 0.13 20.19
C HIS A 316 -23.71 0.01 21.51
N THR A 317 -22.94 1.04 21.88
CA THR A 317 -22.18 1.12 23.12
C THR A 317 -21.90 2.57 23.48
N VAL A 318 -21.57 2.82 24.75
CA VAL A 318 -21.09 4.13 25.24
C VAL A 318 -19.59 4.33 24.97
N ASN A 319 -18.88 3.27 24.59
CA ASN A 319 -17.44 3.30 24.28
C ASN A 319 -17.27 3.72 22.82
N VAL A 320 -17.07 4.99 22.56
CA VAL A 320 -17.09 5.57 21.21
C VAL A 320 -15.76 6.26 20.91
N VAL A 321 -15.23 6.03 19.73
CA VAL A 321 -14.08 6.76 19.16
C VAL A 321 -14.59 7.52 17.93
N LYS A 322 -14.52 8.85 17.95
CA LYS A 322 -14.89 9.70 16.81
C LYS A 322 -13.66 9.97 15.94
N LEU A 323 -13.77 9.68 14.65
CA LEU A 323 -12.68 9.73 13.70
C LEU A 323 -13.13 10.41 12.39
N GLY A 324 -12.22 11.11 11.73
CA GLY A 324 -12.38 11.41 10.31
C GLY A 324 -12.15 10.13 9.45
N TYR A 325 -12.54 10.20 8.18
CA TYR A 325 -12.39 9.05 7.27
C TYR A 325 -10.94 8.61 7.07
N GLY A 326 -10.00 9.56 6.99
CA GLY A 326 -8.57 9.30 6.87
C GLY A 326 -7.95 8.81 8.18
N GLU A 327 -8.35 9.39 9.31
CA GLU A 327 -7.91 8.96 10.64
C GLU A 327 -8.34 7.51 10.93
N ALA A 328 -9.55 7.13 10.52
CA ALA A 328 -10.00 5.74 10.59
C ALA A 328 -9.14 4.81 9.71
N ALA A 329 -8.76 5.25 8.51
CA ALA A 329 -7.83 4.49 7.67
C ALA A 329 -6.45 4.37 8.33
N GLN A 330 -5.91 5.44 8.93
CA GLN A 330 -4.64 5.42 9.68
C GLN A 330 -4.68 4.46 10.87
N LEU A 331 -5.78 4.43 11.62
CA LEU A 331 -5.98 3.51 12.73
C LEU A 331 -6.03 2.07 12.25
N ILE A 332 -6.95 1.78 11.32
CA ILE A 332 -7.22 0.41 10.88
C ILE A 332 -5.99 -0.17 10.19
N LEU A 333 -5.32 0.59 9.32
CA LEU A 333 -4.08 0.16 8.65
C LEU A 333 -2.85 0.18 9.58
N GLY A 334 -2.99 0.67 10.82
CA GLY A 334 -1.92 0.65 11.81
C GLY A 334 -0.78 1.66 11.57
N TYR A 335 -0.97 2.67 10.72
CA TYR A 335 0.04 3.69 10.44
C TYR A 335 0.35 4.54 11.66
N ARG A 336 -0.69 5.02 12.36
CA ARG A 336 -0.55 5.72 13.65
C ARG A 336 -0.68 4.74 14.80
N SER A 337 0.05 4.98 15.87
CA SER A 337 -0.16 4.26 17.12
C SER A 337 -1.58 4.51 17.63
N PRO A 338 -2.35 3.47 18.00
CA PRO A 338 -3.68 3.67 18.56
C PRO A 338 -3.65 4.55 19.82
N TYR A 339 -2.61 4.45 20.64
CA TYR A 339 -2.47 5.28 21.86
C TYR A 339 -2.30 6.76 21.51
N GLU A 340 -1.49 7.06 20.51
CA GLU A 340 -1.28 8.42 20.03
C GLU A 340 -2.54 8.96 19.37
N LEU A 341 -3.18 8.18 18.49
CA LEU A 341 -4.38 8.60 17.82
C LEU A 341 -5.55 8.84 18.79
N LEU A 342 -5.77 7.92 19.74
CA LEU A 342 -6.84 8.04 20.74
C LEU A 342 -6.63 9.26 21.68
N SER A 343 -5.40 9.72 21.86
CA SER A 343 -5.13 10.96 22.61
C SER A 343 -5.45 12.22 21.82
N ALA A 344 -5.52 12.13 20.50
CA ALA A 344 -5.73 13.26 19.59
C ALA A 344 -7.19 13.43 19.13
N VAL A 345 -8.04 12.41 19.35
CA VAL A 345 -9.44 12.41 18.89
C VAL A 345 -10.40 12.33 20.07
N GLU A 346 -11.67 12.68 19.82
CA GLU A 346 -12.71 12.62 20.84
C GLU A 346 -13.09 11.16 21.14
N THR A 347 -12.99 10.77 22.41
CA THR A 347 -13.33 9.41 22.88
C THR A 347 -14.30 9.47 24.06
N HIS A 348 -15.18 8.47 24.16
CA HIS A 348 -16.09 8.27 25.28
C HIS A 348 -15.98 6.85 25.82
N GLY A 349 -16.12 6.67 27.12
CA GLY A 349 -16.09 5.37 27.79
C GLY A 349 -14.72 4.70 27.75
N ASN A 350 -14.71 3.35 27.86
CA ASN A 350 -13.48 2.55 27.81
C ASN A 350 -13.20 2.08 26.37
N VAL A 351 -12.21 2.70 25.74
CA VAL A 351 -11.80 2.41 24.36
C VAL A 351 -10.49 1.61 24.25
N GLY A 352 -9.97 1.09 25.38
CA GLY A 352 -8.67 0.40 25.45
C GLY A 352 -8.55 -0.81 24.53
N ILE A 353 -9.66 -1.48 24.23
CA ILE A 353 -9.71 -2.64 23.31
C ILE A 353 -9.23 -2.28 21.88
N VAL A 354 -9.37 -1.02 21.46
CA VAL A 354 -8.94 -0.52 20.13
C VAL A 354 -7.46 -0.78 19.90
N ALA A 355 -6.63 -0.59 20.92
CA ALA A 355 -5.19 -0.77 20.80
C ALA A 355 -4.77 -2.24 20.54
N ARG A 356 -5.60 -3.19 20.95
CA ARG A 356 -5.37 -4.62 20.69
C ARG A 356 -5.91 -5.04 19.32
N LEU A 357 -7.06 -4.51 18.91
CA LEU A 357 -7.68 -4.81 17.62
C LEU A 357 -6.92 -4.14 16.46
N PHE A 358 -6.42 -2.92 16.66
CA PHE A 358 -5.72 -2.13 15.65
C PHE A 358 -4.32 -1.71 16.13
N PRO A 359 -3.39 -2.66 16.30
CA PRO A 359 -2.03 -2.36 16.74
C PRO A 359 -1.29 -1.54 15.68
N LYS A 360 -0.27 -0.78 16.12
CA LYS A 360 0.64 -0.10 15.20
C LYS A 360 1.34 -1.12 14.31
N GLN A 361 1.40 -0.82 13.02
CA GLN A 361 2.05 -1.61 11.97
C GLN A 361 2.85 -0.70 11.04
N ILE A 362 3.49 -1.28 10.04
CA ILE A 362 4.20 -0.54 9.00
C ILE A 362 3.50 -0.85 7.67
N PRO A 363 2.44 -0.11 7.32
CA PRO A 363 1.78 -0.27 6.02
C PRO A 363 2.79 0.04 4.91
N TYR A 364 2.87 -0.81 3.92
CA TYR A 364 3.79 -0.64 2.83
C TYR A 364 3.19 -1.07 1.51
N VAL A 365 3.10 -0.12 0.61
CA VAL A 365 2.70 -0.35 -0.79
C VAL A 365 3.85 0.12 -1.66
N TRP A 366 4.38 -0.77 -2.49
CA TRP A 366 5.27 -0.33 -3.55
C TRP A 366 4.48 0.31 -4.69
N ARG A 367 5.00 1.42 -5.23
CA ARG A 367 4.36 2.22 -6.28
C ARG A 367 4.33 1.52 -7.64
#